data_bc193f3dad26aa5c79524d9a71a9909a
#
_entry.id   bc193f3dad26aa5c79524d9a71a9909a
#
_cell.length_a   1.000
_cell.length_b   1.000
_cell.length_c   1.000
_cell.angle_alpha   90.00
_cell.angle_beta   90.00
_cell.angle_gamma   90.00
#
_symmetry.space_group_name_H-M   'P 1'
#
loop_
_entity.id
_entity.type
_entity.pdbx_description
1 polymer ?
#
loop_
_entity_poly.entity_id
_entity_poly.type
_entity_poly.pdbx_seq_one_letter_code
_entity_poly.pdbx_strand_id
1 'polypeptide(L)'
;MIHKDSYRLVPLALIGILMYSCQNEDESFKEKIPEPTISQVMESDSLPQIKLGEKLENPYSVANMKRAYESLKEKRVLATASSSSSLAALSTEQDIQIETTDYYVKFWIETDEQKNMLIADSLNLSDIPLDVEVLEEGIQIIDEDAKKEEAYWVYTAVTKDYNFRPEITYEILEDLFLIEPSTIEGQEEETQQGSSQIVTNAIEQNDFLLDLEQESLRMTGNLDAQDYKATTSAHGKASFFWKRKSKKTPQGYVKVYNTVTKKLEPVVGIKVKTRRWFKWAKGWTNSQGFYRVNRGYRNNVRYTAVFKNTRGFKIWPSTISISSARYRAGRHSKSGHNFNFYTNSVGWRWATVNNATVKYLDYCTQFGIGKPHSNLRIVANGKSGGGAAPMLRRTWGWAGFRTNSDLISFLGKMSISVPVNLLWFLTRLVLPDVIIKANASQGTDGVYETTFHELGHASHFKKVGSGYWIKYINYIITYGAYGDGSGKNAELCALGEAWGNHVGHFLTIQEFGNNNRILSLNAFENFDPWERPRGDGVDKFRTFWQGWMPCGIMHDLIDNNTDLVRAGFRDNASGYTIKNIYDALDRGIETPQAFRDRLLKENDNKDEDEVRELFEAYYWE
;
A
#
# COMPACT_ATOMS: atom_id res chain seq x y z
N MET A 1 -64.45 -8.49 -35.19
CA MET A 1 -63.91 -7.31 -34.46
C MET A 1 -62.64 -7.75 -33.76
N ILE A 2 -61.56 -7.18 -34.15
CA ILE A 2 -60.19 -7.59 -33.87
C ILE A 2 -59.75 -6.89 -32.57
N HIS A 3 -59.29 -7.64 -31.59
CA HIS A 3 -58.46 -7.06 -30.52
C HIS A 3 -57.07 -7.60 -30.65
N LYS A 4 -56.13 -6.67 -30.89
CA LYS A 4 -54.68 -6.85 -30.87
C LYS A 4 -54.22 -6.73 -29.44
N ASP A 5 -53.69 -7.81 -28.90
CA ASP A 5 -52.85 -7.77 -27.68
C ASP A 5 -51.42 -7.50 -28.08
N SER A 6 -50.94 -6.33 -27.71
CA SER A 6 -49.54 -5.93 -27.89
C SER A 6 -48.70 -6.43 -26.71
N TYR A 7 -47.91 -7.45 -26.93
CA TYR A 7 -46.85 -7.85 -26.01
C TYR A 7 -45.73 -6.82 -26.06
N ARG A 8 -45.55 -6.12 -24.95
CA ARG A 8 -44.36 -5.26 -24.75
C ARG A 8 -43.14 -6.16 -24.50
N LEU A 9 -42.24 -6.20 -25.45
CA LEU A 9 -40.89 -6.65 -25.29
C LEU A 9 -40.18 -5.67 -24.34
N VAL A 10 -39.85 -6.15 -23.13
CA VAL A 10 -38.89 -5.52 -22.24
C VAL A 10 -37.51 -5.96 -22.72
N PRO A 11 -36.60 -5.05 -23.00
CA PRO A 11 -35.28 -5.46 -23.49
C PRO A 11 -34.47 -6.10 -22.36
N LEU A 12 -34.06 -7.34 -22.58
CA LEU A 12 -33.02 -8.08 -21.83
C LEU A 12 -31.62 -7.45 -22.08
N ALA A 13 -31.43 -6.24 -21.66
CA ALA A 13 -30.19 -5.51 -21.89
C ALA A 13 -29.45 -5.10 -20.60
N LEU A 14 -29.73 -5.75 -19.47
CA LEU A 14 -29.14 -5.30 -18.18
C LEU A 14 -28.45 -6.41 -17.37
N ILE A 15 -28.21 -7.59 -17.91
CA ILE A 15 -27.54 -8.69 -17.18
C ILE A 15 -26.07 -8.87 -17.57
N GLY A 16 -25.59 -8.14 -18.58
CA GLY A 16 -24.23 -8.34 -19.12
C GLY A 16 -23.09 -7.57 -18.44
N ILE A 17 -23.31 -6.80 -17.37
CA ILE A 17 -22.28 -5.86 -16.86
C ILE A 17 -21.61 -6.32 -15.55
N LEU A 18 -22.04 -7.38 -14.92
CA LEU A 18 -21.61 -7.74 -13.56
C LEU A 18 -20.55 -8.85 -13.43
N MET A 19 -20.07 -9.42 -14.54
CA MET A 19 -19.13 -10.54 -14.52
C MET A 19 -17.72 -10.19 -15.02
N TYR A 20 -17.22 -9.00 -14.73
CA TYR A 20 -15.93 -8.51 -15.19
C TYR A 20 -14.85 -8.50 -14.09
N SER A 21 -14.79 -9.56 -13.30
CA SER A 21 -13.74 -9.64 -12.27
C SER A 21 -12.43 -10.24 -12.77
N CYS A 22 -12.45 -11.08 -13.79
CA CYS A 22 -11.23 -11.71 -14.32
C CYS A 22 -11.15 -11.78 -15.84
N GLN A 23 -11.99 -11.06 -16.59
CA GLN A 23 -12.02 -11.21 -18.05
C GLN A 23 -11.93 -9.93 -18.82
N ASN A 24 -11.12 -9.94 -19.83
CA ASN A 24 -11.37 -9.46 -21.19
C ASN A 24 -10.35 -10.13 -22.11
N GLU A 25 -10.81 -11.16 -22.84
CA GLU A 25 -10.30 -11.43 -24.16
C GLU A 25 -11.44 -12.04 -25.00
N ASP A 26 -11.76 -11.37 -26.10
CA ASP A 26 -12.72 -11.79 -27.10
C ASP A 26 -12.36 -13.18 -27.66
N GLU A 27 -13.30 -14.10 -27.62
CA GLU A 27 -13.25 -15.36 -28.36
C GLU A 27 -13.50 -15.13 -29.84
N SER A 28 -12.46 -14.88 -30.57
CA SER A 28 -12.37 -15.32 -31.96
C SER A 28 -10.90 -15.32 -32.33
N PHE A 29 -10.30 -16.53 -32.38
CA PHE A 29 -9.29 -16.83 -33.37
C PHE A 29 -8.44 -18.02 -32.93
N LYS A 30 -8.66 -19.17 -33.57
CA LYS A 30 -7.62 -20.17 -33.78
C LYS A 30 -6.66 -19.68 -34.86
N GLU A 31 -5.97 -18.59 -34.61
CA GLU A 31 -4.72 -18.26 -35.26
C GLU A 31 -3.61 -18.35 -34.23
N LYS A 32 -2.45 -18.89 -34.65
CA LYS A 32 -1.22 -18.83 -33.85
C LYS A 32 -1.12 -17.45 -33.24
N ILE A 33 -1.33 -17.36 -31.93
CA ILE A 33 -1.14 -16.10 -31.18
C ILE A 33 0.30 -15.70 -31.46
N PRO A 34 0.56 -14.62 -32.19
CA PRO A 34 1.92 -14.11 -32.31
C PRO A 34 2.41 -13.82 -30.91
N GLU A 35 3.65 -14.18 -30.61
CA GLU A 35 4.29 -13.77 -29.36
C GLU A 35 3.98 -12.29 -29.16
N PRO A 36 3.42 -11.87 -28.01
CA PRO A 36 3.03 -10.49 -27.79
C PRO A 36 4.26 -9.63 -28.01
N THR A 37 4.21 -8.80 -29.02
CA THR A 37 5.27 -7.82 -29.27
C THR A 37 5.37 -6.96 -28.02
N ILE A 38 6.57 -6.75 -27.50
CA ILE A 38 6.89 -5.96 -26.30
C ILE A 38 6.09 -4.64 -26.21
N SER A 39 5.68 -4.06 -27.34
CA SER A 39 4.85 -2.86 -27.42
C SER A 39 3.38 -3.01 -26.97
N GLN A 40 2.80 -4.23 -26.93
CA GLN A 40 1.39 -4.44 -26.52
C GLN A 40 1.21 -4.60 -25.00
N VAL A 41 2.30 -4.81 -24.25
CA VAL A 41 2.31 -4.89 -22.79
C VAL A 41 2.31 -3.49 -22.12
N MET A 42 2.25 -2.41 -22.93
CA MET A 42 2.65 -1.05 -22.54
C MET A 42 1.53 -0.05 -22.26
N GLU A 43 0.32 -0.43 -21.92
CA GLU A 43 -0.55 0.55 -21.28
C GLU A 43 -0.15 0.68 -19.81
N SER A 44 0.74 1.65 -19.56
CA SER A 44 1.10 2.05 -18.21
C SER A 44 -0.16 2.53 -17.50
N ASP A 45 -0.44 1.96 -16.35
CA ASP A 45 -1.26 2.59 -15.33
C ASP A 45 -0.62 3.96 -15.07
N SER A 46 -1.14 5.00 -15.71
CA SER A 46 -0.53 6.33 -15.70
C SER A 46 -0.75 7.01 -14.34
N LEU A 47 -0.10 6.46 -13.33
CA LEU A 47 0.06 7.22 -12.10
C LEU A 47 0.94 8.42 -12.44
N PRO A 48 0.51 9.63 -12.13
CA PRO A 48 1.31 10.81 -12.42
C PRO A 48 2.69 10.64 -11.79
N GLN A 49 3.72 10.87 -12.59
CA GLN A 49 5.08 10.89 -12.09
C GLN A 49 5.27 12.14 -11.25
N ILE A 50 6.04 12.03 -10.17
CA ILE A 50 6.38 13.19 -9.38
C ILE A 50 7.18 14.17 -10.26
N LYS A 51 6.75 15.44 -10.30
CA LYS A 51 7.53 16.50 -10.93
C LYS A 51 8.23 17.30 -9.87
N LEU A 52 9.54 17.28 -9.93
CA LEU A 52 10.41 18.10 -9.09
C LEU A 52 10.64 19.44 -9.79
N GLY A 53 10.66 20.51 -8.98
CA GLY A 53 10.99 21.85 -9.41
C GLY A 53 12.45 22.19 -9.13
N GLU A 54 12.70 23.46 -8.87
CA GLU A 54 14.05 23.97 -8.60
C GLU A 54 14.56 23.53 -7.22
N LYS A 55 15.90 23.54 -7.10
CA LYS A 55 16.56 23.36 -5.81
C LYS A 55 16.27 24.58 -4.93
N LEU A 56 15.77 24.34 -3.75
CA LEU A 56 15.48 25.37 -2.74
C LEU A 56 16.75 25.72 -1.99
N GLU A 57 16.92 27.00 -1.66
CA GLU A 57 18.00 27.43 -0.77
C GLU A 57 17.80 26.83 0.63
N ASN A 58 18.78 26.07 1.12
CA ASN A 58 18.65 25.30 2.36
C ASN A 58 18.79 26.21 3.60
N PRO A 59 17.73 26.42 4.39
CA PRO A 59 17.80 27.30 5.58
C PRO A 59 18.66 26.73 6.71
N TYR A 60 18.99 25.44 6.67
CA TYR A 60 19.77 24.78 7.72
C TYR A 60 21.24 24.58 7.34
N SER A 61 21.67 25.04 6.16
CA SER A 61 23.11 25.04 5.86
C SER A 61 23.86 25.90 6.86
N VAL A 62 25.07 25.47 7.22
CA VAL A 62 25.93 26.23 8.13
C VAL A 62 26.13 27.67 7.62
N ALA A 63 26.27 27.86 6.30
CA ALA A 63 26.41 29.16 5.68
C ALA A 63 25.19 30.09 5.93
N ASN A 64 23.98 29.57 5.69
CA ASN A 64 22.74 30.33 5.87
C ASN A 64 22.43 30.60 7.34
N MET A 65 22.74 29.64 8.20
CA MET A 65 22.62 29.85 9.65
C MET A 65 23.58 30.94 10.17
N LYS A 66 24.83 31.00 9.67
CA LYS A 66 25.76 32.09 9.99
C LYS A 66 25.22 33.43 9.50
N ARG A 67 24.74 33.52 8.27
CA ARG A 67 24.11 34.74 7.73
C ARG A 67 22.91 35.20 8.59
N ALA A 68 22.07 34.28 9.00
CA ALA A 68 20.92 34.56 9.86
C ALA A 68 21.35 35.03 11.26
N TYR A 69 22.42 34.47 11.79
CA TYR A 69 23.00 34.86 13.07
C TYR A 69 23.47 36.31 13.03
N GLU A 70 24.24 36.69 12.03
CA GLU A 70 24.70 38.07 11.86
C GLU A 70 23.52 39.04 11.67
N SER A 71 22.53 38.68 10.86
CA SER A 71 21.31 39.49 10.69
C SER A 71 20.57 39.73 12.02
N LEU A 72 20.46 38.72 12.87
CA LEU A 72 19.82 38.84 14.17
C LEU A 72 20.65 39.72 15.12
N LYS A 73 21.98 39.60 15.08
CA LYS A 73 22.89 40.40 15.88
C LYS A 73 22.77 41.91 15.54
N GLU A 74 22.77 42.23 14.23
CA GLU A 74 22.56 43.60 13.76
C GLU A 74 21.20 44.18 14.20
N LYS A 75 20.12 43.40 14.08
CA LYS A 75 18.78 43.82 14.50
C LYS A 75 18.68 44.07 16.00
N ARG A 76 19.36 43.26 16.82
CA ARG A 76 19.42 43.48 18.28
C ARG A 76 20.16 44.73 18.65
N VAL A 77 21.30 45.00 18.02
CA VAL A 77 22.07 46.26 18.22
C VAL A 77 21.21 47.46 17.87
N LEU A 78 20.51 47.46 16.74
CA LEU A 78 19.61 48.55 16.34
C LEU A 78 18.43 48.75 17.32
N ALA A 79 17.87 47.67 17.84
CA ALA A 79 16.76 47.73 18.81
C ALA A 79 17.21 48.28 20.17
N THR A 80 18.41 47.95 20.64
CA THR A 80 18.99 48.51 21.88
C THR A 80 19.37 49.97 21.72
N ALA A 81 19.91 50.39 20.58
CA ALA A 81 20.22 51.79 20.30
C ALA A 81 18.98 52.71 20.24
N SER A 82 17.81 52.16 19.93
CA SER A 82 16.52 52.89 19.85
C SER A 82 15.74 52.94 21.18
N SER A 83 16.12 52.16 22.18
CA SER A 83 15.51 52.12 23.49
C SER A 83 16.47 52.67 24.54
N SER A 84 16.10 53.79 25.19
CA SER A 84 16.89 54.45 26.26
C SER A 84 16.97 53.63 27.57
N SER A 85 16.77 52.34 27.57
CA SER A 85 16.87 51.48 28.74
C SER A 85 18.14 50.62 28.66
N SER A 86 19.07 51.02 29.51
CA SER A 86 20.27 50.38 30.08
C SER A 86 21.03 49.33 29.25
N LEU A 87 22.31 49.66 29.04
CA LEU A 87 23.41 48.81 28.55
C LEU A 87 23.60 47.45 29.33
N ALA A 88 22.81 47.17 30.34
CA ALA A 88 22.96 45.98 31.16
C ALA A 88 22.46 44.65 30.49
N ALA A 89 21.72 44.74 29.38
CA ALA A 89 21.24 43.57 28.64
C ALA A 89 22.26 43.00 27.61
N LEU A 90 23.40 43.65 27.44
CA LEU A 90 24.45 43.23 26.48
C LEU A 90 25.48 42.25 27.07
N SER A 91 25.42 41.92 28.36
CA SER A 91 26.49 41.19 29.04
C SER A 91 26.32 39.68 29.12
N THR A 92 25.30 39.07 28.45
CA THR A 92 25.10 37.62 28.40
C THR A 92 25.00 37.09 26.97
N GLU A 93 25.68 37.68 26.00
CA GLU A 93 25.90 37.04 24.70
C GLU A 93 26.84 35.83 24.88
N GLN A 94 26.28 34.66 25.15
CA GLN A 94 27.01 33.43 24.85
C GLN A 94 27.17 33.41 23.33
N ASP A 95 28.39 33.56 22.84
CA ASP A 95 28.73 33.40 21.43
C ASP A 95 28.35 31.96 21.01
N ILE A 96 27.19 31.81 20.37
CA ILE A 96 26.75 30.51 19.83
C ILE A 96 27.62 30.27 18.61
N GLN A 97 28.47 29.26 18.69
CA GLN A 97 29.26 28.82 17.57
C GLN A 97 28.36 28.01 16.62
N ILE A 98 28.20 28.52 15.39
CA ILE A 98 27.44 27.82 14.34
C ILE A 98 28.43 26.98 13.54
N GLU A 99 28.47 25.69 13.93
CA GLU A 99 29.29 24.65 13.31
C GLU A 99 28.42 23.51 12.80
N THR A 100 28.99 22.63 12.01
CA THR A 100 28.30 21.43 11.50
C THR A 100 27.87 20.54 12.66
N THR A 101 26.57 20.33 12.78
CA THR A 101 25.95 19.37 13.72
C THR A 101 25.54 18.10 13.01
N ASP A 102 25.16 18.22 11.75
CA ASP A 102 24.61 17.13 10.92
C ASP A 102 25.11 17.27 9.48
N TYR A 103 24.98 16.20 8.71
CA TYR A 103 25.20 16.19 7.27
C TYR A 103 23.91 15.92 6.53
N TYR A 104 23.60 16.65 5.47
CA TYR A 104 22.65 16.25 4.45
C TYR A 104 23.34 15.26 3.54
N VAL A 105 22.79 14.05 3.42
CA VAL A 105 23.45 12.92 2.76
C VAL A 105 22.46 12.15 1.90
N LYS A 106 22.94 11.61 0.78
CA LYS A 106 22.26 10.58 0.01
C LYS A 106 23.00 9.26 0.10
N PHE A 107 22.24 8.16 0.14
CA PHE A 107 22.75 6.79 0.15
C PHE A 107 22.27 6.06 -1.09
N TRP A 108 23.17 5.31 -1.74
CA TRP A 108 22.88 4.44 -2.86
C TRP A 108 22.42 3.08 -2.36
N ILE A 109 21.19 2.68 -2.72
CA ILE A 109 20.56 1.45 -2.24
C ILE A 109 20.45 0.43 -3.36
N GLU A 110 21.15 -0.68 -3.20
CA GLU A 110 21.17 -1.82 -4.12
C GLU A 110 20.29 -2.97 -3.61
N THR A 111 20.11 -3.09 -2.28
CA THR A 111 19.38 -4.20 -1.67
C THR A 111 18.39 -3.72 -0.59
N ASP A 112 17.36 -4.55 -0.33
CA ASP A 112 16.44 -4.33 0.80
C ASP A 112 17.17 -4.38 2.15
N GLU A 113 18.22 -5.18 2.26
CA GLU A 113 19.05 -5.32 3.44
C GLU A 113 19.77 -4.02 3.76
N GLN A 114 20.42 -3.37 2.79
CA GLN A 114 21.04 -2.06 2.95
C GLN A 114 20.02 -1.00 3.41
N LYS A 115 18.84 -0.98 2.78
CA LYS A 115 17.75 -0.08 3.20
C LYS A 115 17.27 -0.36 4.62
N ASN A 116 17.15 -1.63 4.99
CA ASN A 116 16.74 -2.01 6.34
C ASN A 116 17.80 -1.67 7.38
N MET A 117 19.08 -1.73 7.05
CA MET A 117 20.18 -1.29 7.92
C MET A 117 20.04 0.21 8.25
N LEU A 118 19.83 1.06 7.24
CA LEU A 118 19.62 2.50 7.47
C LEU A 118 18.35 2.79 8.29
N ILE A 119 17.29 1.99 8.10
CA ILE A 119 16.07 2.09 8.91
C ILE A 119 16.32 1.63 10.36
N ALA A 120 17.14 0.61 10.58
CA ALA A 120 17.55 0.14 11.90
C ALA A 120 18.38 1.20 12.65
N ASP A 121 19.19 1.98 11.93
CA ASP A 121 19.89 3.15 12.45
C ASP A 121 18.94 4.34 12.75
N SER A 122 17.62 4.11 12.70
CA SER A 122 16.57 5.09 12.95
C SER A 122 16.49 6.25 11.93
N LEU A 123 17.14 6.13 10.77
CA LEU A 123 17.13 7.16 9.75
C LEU A 123 15.75 7.32 9.06
N ASN A 124 15.37 8.54 8.80
CA ASN A 124 14.14 8.89 8.09
C ASN A 124 14.41 9.09 6.60
N LEU A 125 14.39 8.01 5.84
CA LEU A 125 14.71 8.03 4.43
C LEU A 125 13.62 8.68 3.58
N SER A 126 14.04 9.54 2.65
CA SER A 126 13.25 10.13 1.56
C SER A 126 13.69 9.52 0.23
N ASP A 127 12.75 9.28 -0.64
CA ASP A 127 12.96 8.82 -2.01
C ASP A 127 13.13 9.99 -3.01
N ILE A 128 13.06 11.22 -2.53
CA ILE A 128 13.32 12.43 -3.30
C ILE A 128 14.23 13.35 -2.47
N PRO A 129 14.98 14.24 -3.11
CA PRO A 129 15.77 15.25 -2.41
C PRO A 129 14.93 16.06 -1.42
N LEU A 130 15.52 16.48 -0.31
CA LEU A 130 14.81 17.20 0.75
C LEU A 130 14.75 18.69 0.49
N ASP A 131 15.62 19.19 -0.37
CA ASP A 131 15.87 20.58 -0.75
C ASP A 131 15.37 20.92 -2.16
N VAL A 132 14.41 20.16 -2.69
CA VAL A 132 13.82 20.41 -4.01
C VAL A 132 12.33 20.69 -3.88
N GLU A 133 11.82 21.61 -4.69
CA GLU A 133 10.41 21.86 -4.81
C GLU A 133 9.69 20.65 -5.43
N VAL A 134 8.49 20.36 -4.97
CA VAL A 134 7.60 19.35 -5.58
C VAL A 134 6.48 20.11 -6.27
N LEU A 135 6.53 20.16 -7.60
CA LEU A 135 5.54 20.84 -8.45
C LEU A 135 4.27 20.00 -8.60
N GLU A 136 4.44 18.70 -8.87
CA GLU A 136 3.34 17.76 -8.95
C GLU A 136 3.62 16.53 -8.10
N GLU A 137 2.65 16.13 -7.31
CA GLU A 137 2.73 14.92 -6.50
C GLU A 137 2.48 13.68 -7.37
N GLY A 138 3.26 12.63 -7.15
CA GLY A 138 3.17 11.43 -7.99
C GLY A 138 4.01 10.28 -7.45
N ILE A 139 4.26 9.30 -8.32
CA ILE A 139 5.21 8.21 -8.06
C ILE A 139 6.61 8.68 -8.43
N GLN A 140 7.59 8.31 -7.62
CA GLN A 140 8.99 8.52 -7.96
C GLN A 140 9.36 7.74 -9.21
N ILE A 141 9.98 8.42 -10.17
CA ILE A 141 10.68 7.80 -11.26
C ILE A 141 12.03 7.31 -10.74
N ILE A 142 12.40 6.09 -11.07
CA ILE A 142 13.76 5.61 -10.91
C ILE A 142 14.61 6.40 -11.91
N ASP A 143 15.66 7.04 -11.41
CA ASP A 143 16.60 7.82 -12.22
C ASP A 143 17.11 7.00 -13.43
N GLU A 144 17.35 7.66 -14.57
CA GLU A 144 17.86 6.96 -15.74
C GLU A 144 19.25 6.35 -15.52
N ASP A 145 20.06 6.95 -14.67
CA ASP A 145 21.35 6.41 -14.27
C ASP A 145 21.21 5.19 -13.35
N ALA A 146 20.19 5.15 -12.50
CA ALA A 146 19.84 3.99 -11.69
C ALA A 146 19.34 2.80 -12.53
N LYS A 147 18.90 3.02 -13.77
CA LYS A 147 18.44 1.96 -14.69
C LYS A 147 19.51 0.94 -15.00
N LYS A 148 20.78 1.28 -14.90
CA LYS A 148 21.90 0.38 -15.25
C LYS A 148 22.33 -0.54 -14.11
N GLU A 149 22.02 -0.19 -12.85
CA GLU A 149 22.64 -0.81 -11.67
C GLU A 149 21.65 -1.36 -10.64
N GLU A 150 20.35 -1.42 -10.98
CA GLU A 150 19.29 -1.93 -10.09
C GLU A 150 19.23 -1.26 -8.70
N ALA A 151 19.65 0.01 -8.61
CA ALA A 151 19.84 0.75 -7.39
C ALA A 151 19.23 2.16 -7.45
N TYR A 152 19.08 2.82 -6.32
CA TYR A 152 18.48 4.16 -6.25
C TYR A 152 18.95 4.96 -5.03
N TRP A 153 18.93 6.29 -5.16
CA TRP A 153 19.28 7.18 -4.07
C TRP A 153 18.15 7.35 -3.05
N VAL A 154 18.52 7.36 -1.78
CA VAL A 154 17.67 7.83 -0.69
C VAL A 154 18.34 8.96 0.06
N TYR A 155 17.56 9.92 0.51
CA TYR A 155 18.04 11.18 1.11
C TYR A 155 17.65 11.27 2.57
N THR A 156 18.58 11.76 3.41
CA THR A 156 18.32 11.99 4.83
C THR A 156 19.30 13.01 5.42
N ALA A 157 19.15 13.34 6.69
CA ALA A 157 20.20 13.95 7.48
C ALA A 157 20.71 12.95 8.51
N VAL A 158 22.01 12.99 8.77
CA VAL A 158 22.68 12.19 9.80
C VAL A 158 23.50 13.12 10.70
N THR A 159 23.69 12.75 11.96
CA THR A 159 24.54 13.52 12.89
C THR A 159 25.99 13.53 12.42
N LYS A 160 26.77 14.53 12.82
CA LYS A 160 28.18 14.66 12.45
C LYS A 160 29.04 13.44 12.81
N ASP A 161 28.66 12.76 13.88
CA ASP A 161 29.32 11.55 14.39
C ASP A 161 28.72 10.24 13.88
N TYR A 162 27.82 10.30 12.86
CA TYR A 162 27.22 9.09 12.30
C TYR A 162 28.29 8.17 11.72
N ASN A 163 28.26 6.93 12.15
CA ASN A 163 29.16 5.89 11.64
C ASN A 163 28.64 5.35 10.30
N PHE A 164 29.19 5.86 9.20
CA PHE A 164 28.84 5.43 7.86
C PHE A 164 29.22 3.97 7.64
N ARG A 165 28.29 3.22 7.09
CA ARG A 165 28.46 1.79 6.80
C ARG A 165 29.27 1.64 5.52
N PRO A 166 30.42 0.90 5.56
CA PRO A 166 31.29 0.76 4.40
C PRO A 166 30.64 0.02 3.21
N GLU A 167 29.62 -0.81 3.49
CA GLU A 167 28.88 -1.56 2.48
C GLU A 167 27.79 -0.74 1.76
N ILE A 168 27.59 0.53 2.13
CA ILE A 168 26.56 1.40 1.52
C ILE A 168 27.25 2.66 0.97
N THR A 169 27.24 2.82 -0.33
CA THR A 169 27.77 4.03 -0.98
C THR A 169 26.97 5.26 -0.58
N TYR A 170 27.64 6.34 -0.25
CA TYR A 170 27.02 7.59 0.16
C TYR A 170 27.74 8.82 -0.42
N GLU A 171 27.02 9.94 -0.41
CA GLU A 171 27.58 11.25 -0.77
C GLU A 171 27.03 12.30 0.21
N ILE A 172 27.93 13.09 0.81
CA ILE A 172 27.57 14.26 1.62
C ILE A 172 27.25 15.41 0.68
N LEU A 173 26.03 15.93 0.78
CA LEU A 173 25.51 17.00 -0.08
C LEU A 173 25.73 18.37 0.53
N GLU A 174 25.63 18.49 1.87
CA GLU A 174 25.75 19.79 2.56
C GLU A 174 25.97 19.62 4.07
N ASP A 175 26.74 20.54 4.65
CA ASP A 175 26.90 20.69 6.10
C ASP A 175 25.70 21.42 6.70
N LEU A 176 25.13 20.87 7.76
CA LEU A 176 23.94 21.37 8.41
C LEU A 176 24.21 21.83 9.84
N PHE A 177 23.49 22.87 10.26
CA PHE A 177 23.29 23.21 11.64
C PHE A 177 21.83 22.98 12.02
N LEU A 178 21.53 21.78 12.58
CA LEU A 178 20.18 21.40 12.99
C LEU A 178 19.97 21.65 14.47
N ILE A 179 19.10 22.60 14.75
CA ILE A 179 18.74 22.95 16.13
C ILE A 179 17.68 21.97 16.62
N GLU A 180 18.00 21.23 17.66
CA GLU A 180 17.04 20.53 18.50
C GLU A 180 16.98 21.28 19.83
N PRO A 181 15.99 22.18 20.04
CA PRO A 181 15.82 22.81 21.35
C PRO A 181 15.65 21.71 22.39
N SER A 182 16.47 21.73 23.43
CA SER A 182 16.33 20.80 24.55
C SER A 182 14.90 20.87 25.08
N THR A 183 14.26 19.72 25.29
CA THR A 183 12.92 19.61 25.83
C THR A 183 12.91 19.98 27.31
N ILE A 184 12.94 21.28 27.60
CA ILE A 184 12.62 21.81 28.91
C ILE A 184 11.10 22.07 29.03
N GLU A 185 10.30 21.60 28.06
CA GLU A 185 8.83 21.64 28.10
C GLU A 185 8.29 20.44 28.90
N GLY A 186 8.35 20.49 30.23
CA GLY A 186 7.80 19.45 31.11
C GLY A 186 8.07 19.63 32.60
N GLN A 187 8.81 20.68 32.99
CA GLN A 187 9.13 20.96 34.39
C GLN A 187 8.55 22.31 34.86
N GLU A 188 7.35 22.68 34.41
CA GLU A 188 6.68 23.87 34.95
C GLU A 188 5.97 23.66 36.30
N GLU A 189 5.96 22.48 36.86
CA GLU A 189 5.29 22.22 38.14
C GLU A 189 6.18 21.55 39.19
N GLU A 190 7.40 21.94 39.42
CA GLU A 190 8.10 21.72 40.70
C GLU A 190 9.49 22.37 40.64
N THR A 191 9.60 23.66 40.83
CA THR A 191 10.90 24.29 41.13
C THR A 191 10.88 24.91 42.50
N GLN A 192 11.51 24.20 43.42
CA GLN A 192 11.99 24.77 44.67
C GLN A 192 13.10 25.81 44.36
N GLN A 193 13.07 26.89 45.11
CA GLN A 193 14.02 28.00 45.09
C GLN A 193 15.49 27.53 45.08
N GLY A 194 16.24 27.85 44.03
CA GLY A 194 17.69 27.66 44.00
C GLY A 194 18.38 27.63 42.64
N SER A 195 17.66 27.52 41.51
CA SER A 195 18.26 27.36 40.17
C SER A 195 17.81 28.41 39.13
N SER A 196 17.35 29.56 39.56
CA SER A 196 16.71 30.57 38.71
C SER A 196 17.59 31.05 37.55
N GLN A 197 18.89 31.24 37.75
CA GLN A 197 19.77 31.84 36.74
C GLN A 197 20.18 30.86 35.63
N ILE A 198 20.40 29.56 35.95
CA ILE A 198 20.76 28.53 34.97
C ILE A 198 19.54 28.22 34.07
N VAL A 199 18.34 28.15 34.63
CA VAL A 199 17.08 27.92 33.90
C VAL A 199 16.80 29.14 32.99
N THR A 200 17.01 30.36 33.45
CA THR A 200 16.80 31.57 32.64
C THR A 200 17.75 31.61 31.43
N ASN A 201 19.05 31.32 31.63
CA ASN A 201 20.03 31.30 30.54
C ASN A 201 19.72 30.21 29.50
N ALA A 202 19.27 29.04 29.92
CA ALA A 202 18.86 27.95 29.02
C ALA A 202 17.59 28.30 28.22
N ILE A 203 16.64 29.01 28.83
CA ILE A 203 15.42 29.48 28.15
C ILE A 203 15.78 30.56 27.11
N GLU A 204 16.62 31.55 27.48
CA GLU A 204 17.06 32.58 26.55
C GLU A 204 17.87 32.04 25.37
N GLN A 205 18.72 31.05 25.61
CA GLN A 205 19.45 30.35 24.55
C GLN A 205 18.53 29.60 23.61
N ASN A 206 17.54 28.87 24.14
CA ASN A 206 16.54 28.19 23.32
C ASN A 206 15.70 29.17 22.49
N ASP A 207 15.34 30.29 23.05
CA ASP A 207 14.61 31.35 22.37
C ASP A 207 15.41 31.97 21.22
N PHE A 208 16.68 32.22 21.42
CA PHE A 208 17.56 32.72 20.39
C PHE A 208 17.74 31.73 19.24
N LEU A 209 17.92 30.46 19.54
CA LEU A 209 18.01 29.40 18.52
C LEU A 209 16.73 29.29 17.68
N LEU A 210 15.57 29.51 18.28
CA LEU A 210 14.29 29.55 17.55
C LEU A 210 14.19 30.78 16.64
N ASP A 211 14.63 31.95 17.11
CA ASP A 211 14.68 33.17 16.30
C ASP A 211 15.66 33.00 15.12
N LEU A 212 16.79 32.34 15.36
CA LEU A 212 17.79 32.01 14.35
C LEU A 212 17.18 31.09 13.24
N GLU A 213 16.44 30.05 13.62
CA GLU A 213 15.73 29.18 12.66
C GLU A 213 14.72 29.99 11.82
N GLN A 214 13.93 30.86 12.47
CA GLN A 214 12.93 31.67 11.76
C GLN A 214 13.57 32.68 10.81
N GLU A 215 14.66 33.32 11.24
CA GLU A 215 15.40 34.29 10.40
C GLU A 215 16.02 33.58 9.19
N SER A 216 16.64 32.44 9.38
CA SER A 216 17.20 31.67 8.27
C SER A 216 16.11 31.20 7.27
N LEU A 217 14.96 30.73 7.76
CA LEU A 217 13.82 30.40 6.92
C LEU A 217 13.28 31.60 6.13
N ARG A 218 13.30 32.81 6.74
CA ARG A 218 12.90 34.05 6.08
C ARG A 218 13.89 34.47 4.99
N MET A 219 15.17 34.45 5.29
CA MET A 219 16.22 34.90 4.37
C MET A 219 16.33 34.01 3.13
N THR A 220 16.04 32.71 3.28
CA THR A 220 16.06 31.75 2.21
C THR A 220 14.69 31.60 1.50
N GLY A 221 13.70 32.46 1.79
CA GLY A 221 12.37 32.39 1.16
C GLY A 221 11.52 31.19 1.57
N ASN A 222 11.90 30.48 2.63
CA ASN A 222 11.24 29.24 3.06
C ASN A 222 10.22 29.43 4.20
N LEU A 223 9.93 30.67 4.56
CA LEU A 223 8.89 31.01 5.52
C LEU A 223 7.54 31.18 4.82
N ASP A 224 6.49 30.57 5.34
CA ASP A 224 5.16 30.69 4.76
C ASP A 224 4.63 32.14 4.92
N ALA A 225 3.98 32.69 3.89
CA ALA A 225 3.41 34.04 3.92
C ALA A 225 2.41 34.24 5.09
N GLN A 226 1.70 33.19 5.50
CA GLN A 226 0.83 33.19 6.69
C GLN A 226 1.61 33.26 8.00
N ASP A 227 2.88 32.92 7.97
CA ASP A 227 3.79 33.02 9.09
C ASP A 227 4.37 34.44 9.26
N TYR A 228 4.17 35.27 8.25
CA TYR A 228 4.69 36.64 8.14
C TYR A 228 3.65 37.70 8.59
N LYS A 229 2.99 37.53 9.72
CA LYS A 229 2.23 38.65 10.29
C LYS A 229 3.19 39.56 11.05
N ALA A 230 3.68 40.56 10.37
CA ALA A 230 4.29 41.73 11.03
C ALA A 230 3.25 42.33 11.98
N THR A 231 3.46 42.22 13.26
CA THR A 231 2.68 43.02 14.24
C THR A 231 3.21 44.42 14.23
N THR A 232 2.62 45.32 13.47
CA THR A 232 2.73 46.75 13.76
C THR A 232 2.09 46.97 15.13
N SER A 233 2.94 47.27 16.12
CA SER A 233 2.45 47.69 17.43
C SER A 233 1.75 49.05 17.27
N ALA A 234 0.68 49.27 18.04
CA ALA A 234 -0.11 50.52 18.06
C ALA A 234 0.71 51.77 18.39
N HIS A 235 2.02 51.67 18.56
CA HIS A 235 2.94 52.76 18.88
C HIS A 235 4.05 53.00 17.84
N GLY A 236 3.87 52.53 16.59
CA GLY A 236 4.76 52.86 15.48
C GLY A 236 6.20 52.31 15.56
N LYS A 237 6.54 51.51 16.56
CA LYS A 237 7.83 50.84 16.68
C LYS A 237 7.70 49.43 16.11
N ALA A 238 8.41 49.16 15.03
CA ALA A 238 8.53 47.81 14.50
C ALA A 238 9.20 46.94 15.56
N SER A 239 8.42 46.08 16.22
CA SER A 239 8.96 45.04 17.08
C SER A 239 9.55 43.97 16.16
N PHE A 240 10.86 43.88 16.05
CA PHE A 240 11.60 42.87 15.27
C PHE A 240 11.60 41.48 15.92
N PHE A 241 10.87 41.32 17.01
CA PHE A 241 10.77 40.02 17.68
C PHE A 241 9.60 39.22 17.08
N TRP A 242 9.92 38.01 16.60
CA TRP A 242 8.91 37.09 16.11
C TRP A 242 7.91 36.77 17.21
N LYS A 243 6.60 36.95 16.94
CA LYS A 243 5.58 36.49 17.87
C LYS A 243 5.74 34.99 18.00
N ARG A 244 6.14 34.52 19.18
CA ARG A 244 6.37 33.10 19.43
C ARG A 244 5.12 32.29 19.10
N LYS A 245 5.24 31.42 18.11
CA LYS A 245 4.19 30.48 17.77
C LYS A 245 4.26 29.28 18.70
N SER A 246 3.13 28.93 19.33
CA SER A 246 3.04 27.72 20.13
C SER A 246 3.35 26.49 19.25
N LYS A 247 4.09 25.56 19.83
CA LYS A 247 4.36 24.25 19.24
C LYS A 247 3.06 23.43 19.25
N LYS A 248 2.71 22.79 18.13
CA LYS A 248 1.54 21.92 18.02
C LYS A 248 1.97 20.56 17.46
N THR A 249 1.40 19.50 18.01
CA THR A 249 1.63 18.14 17.53
C THR A 249 0.60 17.79 16.47
N PRO A 250 1.01 17.54 15.21
CA PRO A 250 0.08 17.18 14.15
C PRO A 250 -0.71 15.92 14.46
N GLN A 251 -2.03 15.98 14.24
CA GLN A 251 -2.95 14.87 14.42
C GLN A 251 -4.11 14.98 13.43
N GLY A 252 -4.90 13.92 13.26
CA GLY A 252 -6.04 13.93 12.37
C GLY A 252 -6.52 12.53 12.06
N TYR A 253 -7.36 12.42 11.04
CA TYR A 253 -7.96 11.17 10.61
C TYR A 253 -7.55 10.83 9.20
N VAL A 254 -7.43 9.53 8.93
CA VAL A 254 -7.31 8.99 7.58
C VAL A 254 -8.55 8.14 7.33
N LYS A 255 -9.31 8.50 6.29
CA LYS A 255 -10.56 7.84 5.95
C LYS A 255 -10.66 7.57 4.45
N VAL A 256 -11.40 6.52 4.08
CA VAL A 256 -11.69 6.11 2.71
C VAL A 256 -13.19 6.01 2.50
N TYR A 257 -13.68 6.46 1.35
CA TYR A 257 -15.08 6.36 1.00
C TYR A 257 -15.42 4.93 0.59
N ASN A 258 -16.36 4.32 1.32
CA ASN A 258 -16.91 3.02 1.00
C ASN A 258 -18.14 3.18 0.10
N THR A 259 -18.09 2.59 -1.10
CA THR A 259 -19.15 2.71 -2.11
C THR A 259 -20.40 1.91 -1.78
N VAL A 260 -20.31 0.91 -0.89
CA VAL A 260 -21.45 0.10 -0.42
C VAL A 260 -22.19 0.85 0.69
N THR A 261 -21.47 1.20 1.76
CA THR A 261 -22.06 1.89 2.92
C THR A 261 -22.33 3.37 2.69
N LYS A 262 -21.79 3.96 1.60
CA LYS A 262 -21.88 5.39 1.25
C LYS A 262 -21.30 6.31 2.32
N LYS A 263 -20.32 5.84 3.10
CA LYS A 263 -19.70 6.55 4.22
C LYS A 263 -18.18 6.59 4.10
N LEU A 264 -17.58 7.56 4.79
CA LEU A 264 -16.13 7.59 5.01
C LEU A 264 -15.79 6.68 6.19
N GLU A 265 -15.06 5.60 5.92
CA GLU A 265 -14.61 4.61 6.89
C GLU A 265 -13.15 4.82 7.29
N PRO A 266 -12.75 4.42 8.49
CA PRO A 266 -11.37 4.53 8.96
C PRO A 266 -10.40 3.75 8.08
N VAL A 267 -9.20 4.32 7.82
CA VAL A 267 -8.06 3.57 7.26
C VAL A 267 -7.14 3.14 8.39
N VAL A 268 -7.05 1.81 8.61
CA VAL A 268 -6.45 1.24 9.82
C VAL A 268 -4.99 0.86 9.61
N GLY A 269 -4.15 1.20 10.59
CA GLY A 269 -2.78 0.69 10.72
C GLY A 269 -1.76 1.28 9.73
N ILE A 270 -2.08 2.33 8.98
CA ILE A 270 -1.12 2.96 8.07
C ILE A 270 -0.25 4.00 8.78
N LYS A 271 0.91 4.28 8.20
CA LYS A 271 1.83 5.28 8.72
C LYS A 271 1.52 6.67 8.15
N VAL A 272 1.44 7.67 9.01
CA VAL A 272 1.45 9.08 8.60
C VAL A 272 2.81 9.68 8.97
N LYS A 273 3.46 10.31 7.99
CA LYS A 273 4.69 11.08 8.18
C LYS A 273 4.41 12.55 8.04
N THR A 274 5.07 13.35 8.88
CA THR A 274 5.15 14.81 8.72
C THR A 274 6.59 15.22 8.57
N ARG A 275 6.86 16.24 7.75
CA ARG A 275 8.20 16.75 7.50
C ARG A 275 8.21 18.26 7.35
N ARG A 276 9.20 18.91 7.95
CA ARG A 276 9.63 20.23 7.59
C ARG A 276 11.15 20.20 7.44
N TRP A 277 11.64 20.32 6.21
CA TRP A 277 13.05 20.14 5.88
C TRP A 277 13.57 18.81 6.43
N PHE A 278 14.56 18.84 7.29
CA PHE A 278 15.19 17.67 7.91
C PHE A 278 14.47 17.19 9.19
N LYS A 279 13.47 17.94 9.67
CA LYS A 279 12.70 17.60 10.87
C LYS A 279 11.52 16.71 10.53
N TRP A 280 11.57 15.47 11.01
CA TRP A 280 10.59 14.43 10.73
C TRP A 280 9.78 14.05 11.96
N ALA A 281 8.54 13.63 11.73
CA ALA A 281 7.74 12.91 12.70
C ALA A 281 6.89 11.85 12.03
N LYS A 282 6.44 10.88 12.81
CA LYS A 282 5.60 9.77 12.34
C LYS A 282 4.56 9.40 13.38
N GLY A 283 3.43 8.90 12.90
CA GLY A 283 2.37 8.30 13.68
C GLY A 283 1.73 7.17 12.89
N TRP A 284 0.89 6.38 13.54
CA TRP A 284 0.14 5.29 12.92
C TRP A 284 -1.34 5.50 13.16
N THR A 285 -2.17 5.14 12.20
CA THR A 285 -3.61 5.19 12.40
C THR A 285 -4.07 4.03 13.29
N ASN A 286 -4.96 4.34 14.23
CA ASN A 286 -5.64 3.34 15.06
C ASN A 286 -6.88 2.75 14.36
N SER A 287 -7.68 1.97 15.07
CA SER A 287 -8.93 1.38 14.57
C SER A 287 -9.98 2.39 14.12
N GLN A 288 -9.91 3.64 14.59
CA GLN A 288 -10.77 4.74 14.19
C GLN A 288 -10.18 5.60 13.05
N GLY A 289 -9.02 5.20 12.51
CA GLY A 289 -8.29 5.98 11.51
C GLY A 289 -7.60 7.23 12.08
N PHE A 290 -7.60 7.43 13.40
CA PHE A 290 -6.95 8.56 14.05
C PHE A 290 -5.45 8.34 14.15
N TYR A 291 -4.67 9.39 13.85
CA TYR A 291 -3.23 9.42 14.05
C TYR A 291 -2.81 10.64 14.84
N ARG A 292 -1.71 10.51 15.58
CA ARG A 292 -0.95 11.60 16.18
C ARG A 292 0.53 11.30 15.97
N VAL A 293 1.28 12.29 15.46
CA VAL A 293 2.73 12.11 15.26
C VAL A 293 3.48 12.34 16.56
N ASN A 294 4.73 11.89 16.62
CA ASN A 294 5.55 11.89 17.82
C ASN A 294 6.42 13.17 18.00
N ARG A 295 6.11 14.25 17.27
CA ARG A 295 6.84 15.53 17.38
C ARG A 295 5.91 16.71 17.14
N GLY A 296 6.12 17.79 17.89
CA GLY A 296 5.46 19.07 17.65
C GLY A 296 6.27 19.98 16.70
N TYR A 297 5.56 20.91 16.05
CA TYR A 297 6.11 21.87 15.11
C TYR A 297 5.60 23.28 15.43
N ARG A 298 6.41 24.29 15.12
CA ARG A 298 6.03 25.70 15.24
C ARG A 298 5.48 26.28 13.94
N ASN A 299 5.82 25.69 12.80
CA ASN A 299 5.40 26.07 11.46
C ASN A 299 4.65 24.93 10.76
N ASN A 300 3.95 25.25 9.67
CA ASN A 300 3.25 24.26 8.85
C ASN A 300 4.21 23.21 8.30
N VAL A 301 3.71 22.00 8.11
CA VAL A 301 4.49 20.82 7.71
C VAL A 301 3.89 20.11 6.50
N ARG A 302 4.71 19.38 5.77
CA ARG A 302 4.25 18.49 4.71
C ARG A 302 3.73 17.19 5.33
N TYR A 303 2.61 16.69 4.83
CA TYR A 303 1.98 15.46 5.27
C TYR A 303 2.05 14.39 4.19
N THR A 304 2.32 13.16 4.60
CA THR A 304 2.34 12.00 3.70
C THR A 304 1.70 10.80 4.40
N ALA A 305 0.64 10.25 3.80
CA ALA A 305 0.12 8.94 4.17
C ALA A 305 0.94 7.87 3.45
N VAL A 306 1.50 6.94 4.20
CA VAL A 306 2.35 5.84 3.71
C VAL A 306 1.66 4.52 3.98
N PHE A 307 1.34 3.79 2.94
CA PHE A 307 0.59 2.53 3.02
C PHE A 307 1.49 1.34 3.37
N LYS A 308 2.22 1.49 4.48
CA LYS A 308 2.89 0.42 5.22
C LYS A 308 2.08 0.18 6.46
N ASN A 309 1.60 -1.06 6.66
CA ASN A 309 0.67 -1.37 7.75
C ASN A 309 1.39 -1.95 8.97
N THR A 310 0.86 -1.67 10.16
CA THR A 310 1.35 -2.22 11.44
C THR A 310 1.26 -3.74 11.51
N ARG A 311 0.38 -4.37 10.71
CA ARG A 311 0.24 -5.83 10.61
C ARG A 311 1.27 -6.50 9.71
N GLY A 312 2.28 -5.75 9.23
CA GLY A 312 3.44 -6.30 8.55
C GLY A 312 3.33 -6.39 7.03
N PHE A 313 2.29 -5.87 6.39
CA PHE A 313 2.20 -5.80 4.93
C PHE A 313 2.40 -4.38 4.40
N LYS A 314 2.59 -4.26 3.09
CA LYS A 314 2.80 -3.00 2.38
C LYS A 314 1.94 -2.97 1.13
N ILE A 315 1.22 -1.87 0.91
CA ILE A 315 0.57 -1.61 -0.38
C ILE A 315 1.58 -0.90 -1.28
N TRP A 316 1.70 -1.36 -2.52
CA TRP A 316 2.57 -0.81 -3.54
C TRP A 316 1.74 -0.10 -4.62
N PRO A 317 2.25 1.00 -5.18
CA PRO A 317 1.50 1.78 -6.17
C PRO A 317 1.47 1.14 -7.56
N SER A 318 2.45 0.30 -7.89
CA SER A 318 2.62 -0.34 -9.19
C SER A 318 3.28 -1.71 -9.05
N THR A 319 3.24 -2.50 -10.11
CA THR A 319 3.81 -3.87 -10.16
C THR A 319 5.31 -3.86 -9.88
N ILE A 320 6.01 -2.83 -10.32
CA ILE A 320 7.43 -2.61 -10.00
C ILE A 320 7.51 -1.36 -9.13
N SER A 321 7.96 -1.54 -7.90
CA SER A 321 8.11 -0.44 -6.97
C SER A 321 9.21 -0.73 -5.95
N ILE A 322 9.90 0.30 -5.57
CA ILE A 322 10.95 0.26 -4.54
C ILE A 322 10.42 0.65 -3.15
N SER A 323 9.18 1.13 -3.08
CA SER A 323 8.62 1.60 -1.81
C SER A 323 7.11 1.42 -1.72
N SER A 324 6.60 1.48 -0.48
CA SER A 324 5.15 1.52 -0.24
C SER A 324 4.51 2.72 -0.93
N ALA A 325 3.27 2.58 -1.35
CA ALA A 325 2.46 3.67 -1.88
C ALA A 325 2.43 4.85 -0.89
N ARG A 326 2.57 6.06 -1.42
CA ARG A 326 2.64 7.30 -0.65
C ARG A 326 1.69 8.32 -1.26
N TYR A 327 0.77 8.80 -0.44
CA TYR A 327 -0.06 9.93 -0.80
C TYR A 327 0.47 11.18 -0.11
N ARG A 328 1.03 12.11 -0.90
CA ARG A 328 1.57 13.36 -0.42
C ARG A 328 0.49 14.43 -0.49
N ALA A 329 0.04 14.92 0.66
CA ALA A 329 -0.99 15.96 0.72
C ALA A 329 -0.41 17.38 0.60
N GLY A 330 0.92 17.51 0.55
CA GLY A 330 1.54 18.82 0.54
C GLY A 330 1.67 19.43 1.94
N ARG A 331 1.74 20.76 1.99
CA ARG A 331 1.94 21.54 3.22
C ARG A 331 0.61 21.95 3.83
N HIS A 332 0.38 21.58 5.08
CA HIS A 332 -0.81 21.93 5.85
C HIS A 332 -0.47 22.36 7.26
N SER A 333 -1.50 22.71 8.04
CA SER A 333 -1.39 23.20 9.41
C SER A 333 -0.53 22.30 10.29
N LYS A 334 0.32 22.92 11.11
CA LYS A 334 1.08 22.24 12.18
C LYS A 334 0.21 21.54 13.23
N SER A 335 -1.08 21.87 13.29
CA SER A 335 -2.02 21.27 14.23
C SER A 335 -2.56 19.92 13.73
N GLY A 336 -2.60 19.71 12.42
CA GLY A 336 -3.10 18.46 11.84
C GLY A 336 -3.64 18.61 10.43
N HIS A 337 -3.96 17.46 9.83
CA HIS A 337 -4.58 17.33 8.51
C HIS A 337 -5.39 16.03 8.44
N ASN A 338 -6.58 16.11 7.84
CA ASN A 338 -7.41 14.92 7.58
C ASN A 338 -7.25 14.47 6.12
N PHE A 339 -7.01 13.18 5.93
CA PHE A 339 -6.99 12.55 4.62
C PHE A 339 -8.35 11.88 4.38
N ASN A 340 -9.06 12.32 3.35
CA ASN A 340 -10.31 11.70 2.91
C ASN A 340 -10.12 11.22 1.47
N PHE A 341 -10.06 9.91 1.26
CA PHE A 341 -9.85 9.30 -0.03
C PHE A 341 -11.21 8.94 -0.67
N TYR A 342 -11.62 9.70 -1.66
CA TYR A 342 -12.79 9.42 -2.50
C TYR A 342 -12.38 8.64 -3.75
N THR A 343 -13.35 8.07 -4.45
CA THR A 343 -13.18 7.19 -5.62
C THR A 343 -12.37 7.80 -6.77
N ASN A 344 -12.31 9.12 -6.88
CA ASN A 344 -11.50 9.85 -7.85
C ASN A 344 -10.02 10.05 -7.40
N SER A 345 -9.67 9.61 -6.20
CA SER A 345 -8.31 9.72 -5.66
C SER A 345 -7.54 8.42 -5.82
N VAL A 346 -6.28 8.51 -6.23
CA VAL A 346 -5.36 7.36 -6.21
C VAL A 346 -5.24 6.73 -4.82
N GLY A 347 -5.35 7.53 -3.78
CA GLY A 347 -5.34 7.07 -2.39
C GLY A 347 -6.50 6.15 -2.04
N TRP A 348 -7.63 6.24 -2.76
CA TRP A 348 -8.79 5.38 -2.54
C TRP A 348 -8.46 3.91 -2.75
N ARG A 349 -7.82 3.56 -3.88
CA ARG A 349 -7.46 2.16 -4.18
C ARG A 349 -6.50 1.58 -3.14
N TRP A 350 -5.51 2.37 -2.72
CA TRP A 350 -4.54 1.94 -1.71
C TRP A 350 -5.17 1.75 -0.33
N ALA A 351 -6.06 2.66 0.05
CA ALA A 351 -6.77 2.60 1.32
C ALA A 351 -7.79 1.45 1.35
N THR A 352 -8.51 1.22 0.25
CA THR A 352 -9.48 0.13 0.12
C THR A 352 -8.79 -1.23 0.21
N VAL A 353 -7.71 -1.47 -0.56
CA VAL A 353 -6.94 -2.72 -0.49
C VAL A 353 -6.25 -2.89 0.88
N ASN A 354 -5.77 -1.78 1.50
CA ASN A 354 -5.26 -1.84 2.87
C ASN A 354 -6.32 -2.36 3.85
N ASN A 355 -7.53 -1.80 3.82
CA ASN A 355 -8.60 -2.19 4.72
C ASN A 355 -9.09 -3.61 4.45
N ALA A 356 -9.25 -4.01 3.18
CA ALA A 356 -9.56 -5.38 2.80
C ALA A 356 -8.50 -6.36 3.36
N THR A 357 -7.21 -6.03 3.23
CA THR A 357 -6.13 -6.86 3.79
C THR A 357 -6.21 -6.97 5.30
N VAL A 358 -6.51 -5.87 6.01
CA VAL A 358 -6.71 -5.88 7.47
C VAL A 358 -7.86 -6.81 7.84
N LYS A 359 -9.00 -6.70 7.15
CA LYS A 359 -10.18 -7.55 7.36
C LYS A 359 -9.89 -9.02 7.07
N TYR A 360 -9.20 -9.32 5.97
CA TYR A 360 -8.76 -10.69 5.67
C TYR A 360 -7.97 -11.32 6.83
N LEU A 361 -7.00 -10.58 7.38
CA LEU A 361 -6.20 -11.06 8.51
C LEU A 361 -7.02 -11.25 9.79
N ASP A 362 -8.10 -10.48 9.98
CA ASP A 362 -9.06 -10.67 11.07
C ASP A 362 -9.89 -11.94 10.84
N TYR A 363 -10.41 -12.13 9.63
CA TYR A 363 -11.15 -13.33 9.24
C TYR A 363 -10.30 -14.60 9.29
N CYS A 364 -9.01 -14.53 8.95
CA CYS A 364 -8.11 -15.66 9.19
C CYS A 364 -8.12 -16.10 10.65
N THR A 365 -8.14 -15.15 11.58
CA THR A 365 -8.21 -15.47 13.01
C THR A 365 -9.59 -15.99 13.41
N GLN A 366 -10.65 -15.38 12.89
CA GLN A 366 -12.04 -15.73 13.22
C GLN A 366 -12.42 -17.13 12.72
N PHE A 367 -12.03 -17.47 11.50
CA PHE A 367 -12.44 -18.72 10.83
C PHE A 367 -11.37 -19.81 10.85
N GLY A 368 -10.23 -19.58 11.49
CA GLY A 368 -9.16 -20.58 11.57
C GLY A 368 -8.39 -20.81 10.27
N ILE A 369 -8.46 -19.89 9.31
CA ILE A 369 -7.66 -19.91 8.09
C ILE A 369 -6.23 -19.47 8.42
N GLY A 370 -5.22 -20.16 7.89
CA GLY A 370 -3.83 -19.77 8.09
C GLY A 370 -3.53 -18.40 7.48
N LYS A 371 -2.95 -17.49 8.28
CA LYS A 371 -2.54 -16.17 7.76
C LYS A 371 -1.44 -16.33 6.72
N PRO A 372 -1.43 -15.52 5.66
CA PRO A 372 -0.35 -15.51 4.68
C PRO A 372 0.99 -15.12 5.32
N HIS A 373 2.07 -15.14 4.55
CA HIS A 373 3.35 -14.69 5.05
C HIS A 373 3.31 -13.23 5.53
N SER A 374 4.07 -12.92 6.58
CA SER A 374 4.35 -11.55 6.96
C SER A 374 5.14 -10.81 5.86
N ASN A 375 5.13 -9.47 5.91
CA ASN A 375 5.82 -8.61 4.95
C ASN A 375 5.37 -8.77 3.49
N LEU A 376 4.09 -9.08 3.26
CA LEU A 376 3.52 -9.09 1.90
C LEU A 376 3.69 -7.74 1.23
N ARG A 377 4.00 -7.80 -0.07
CA ARG A 377 3.99 -6.67 -1.00
C ARG A 377 2.77 -6.82 -1.91
N ILE A 378 1.77 -5.98 -1.69
CA ILE A 378 0.49 -6.03 -2.38
C ILE A 378 0.41 -4.81 -3.29
N VAL A 379 0.41 -5.04 -4.59
CA VAL A 379 0.15 -3.97 -5.57
C VAL A 379 -1.33 -3.65 -5.58
N ALA A 380 -1.67 -2.36 -5.61
CA ALA A 380 -3.01 -1.88 -5.87
C ALA A 380 -2.96 -0.88 -7.03
N ASN A 381 -3.16 -1.36 -8.25
CA ASN A 381 -3.19 -0.53 -9.46
C ASN A 381 -4.61 -0.06 -9.81
N GLY A 382 -4.77 0.83 -10.78
CA GLY A 382 -6.06 1.42 -11.18
C GLY A 382 -6.79 0.68 -12.28
N LYS A 383 -6.29 -0.47 -12.73
CA LYS A 383 -6.93 -1.24 -13.79
C LYS A 383 -8.20 -1.91 -13.28
N SER A 384 -9.12 -2.20 -14.19
CA SER A 384 -10.29 -3.03 -13.93
C SER A 384 -9.93 -4.50 -14.06
N GLY A 385 -10.65 -5.38 -13.37
CA GLY A 385 -10.49 -6.83 -13.41
C GLY A 385 -10.07 -7.42 -12.08
N GLY A 386 -9.65 -8.67 -12.08
CA GLY A 386 -9.24 -9.42 -10.90
C GLY A 386 -7.84 -9.07 -10.39
N GLY A 387 -7.14 -10.09 -9.95
CA GLY A 387 -5.81 -9.96 -9.40
C GLY A 387 -4.88 -11.10 -9.81
N ALA A 388 -3.82 -11.28 -9.07
CA ALA A 388 -2.95 -12.44 -9.09
C ALA A 388 -2.11 -12.53 -7.82
N ALA A 389 -1.91 -13.72 -7.30
CA ALA A 389 -1.00 -13.98 -6.19
C ALA A 389 0.20 -14.84 -6.61
N PRO A 390 1.03 -14.39 -7.55
CA PRO A 390 2.15 -15.19 -8.06
C PRO A 390 3.26 -15.38 -7.04
N MET A 391 3.26 -14.67 -5.93
CA MET A 391 4.27 -14.71 -4.88
C MET A 391 5.68 -14.52 -5.43
N LEU A 392 5.85 -13.59 -6.40
CA LEU A 392 7.05 -13.44 -7.23
C LEU A 392 8.33 -13.34 -6.42
N ARG A 393 8.34 -12.57 -5.36
CA ARG A 393 9.51 -12.43 -4.49
C ARG A 393 9.98 -13.75 -3.87
N ARG A 394 9.08 -14.72 -3.71
CA ARG A 394 9.30 -16.01 -3.06
C ARG A 394 9.52 -17.15 -4.05
N THR A 395 9.05 -16.96 -5.28
CA THR A 395 9.17 -17.94 -6.37
C THR A 395 10.25 -17.59 -7.40
N TRP A 396 10.79 -16.38 -7.36
CA TRP A 396 11.84 -15.93 -8.26
C TRP A 396 13.13 -16.76 -8.14
N GLY A 397 13.69 -17.16 -9.27
CA GLY A 397 14.91 -17.98 -9.34
C GLY A 397 14.69 -19.47 -9.11
N TRP A 398 13.46 -19.91 -8.83
CA TRP A 398 13.05 -21.31 -8.79
C TRP A 398 12.49 -21.72 -10.15
N ALA A 399 12.19 -23.00 -10.34
CA ALA A 399 11.90 -23.60 -11.63
C ALA A 399 10.82 -22.91 -12.52
N GLY A 400 10.01 -21.99 -11.98
CA GLY A 400 8.93 -21.30 -12.70
C GLY A 400 9.34 -19.99 -13.39
N PHE A 401 10.25 -19.23 -12.76
CA PHE A 401 10.72 -17.95 -13.29
C PHE A 401 12.26 -17.95 -13.33
N ARG A 402 12.82 -18.52 -14.38
CA ARG A 402 14.29 -18.58 -14.55
C ARG A 402 14.83 -17.39 -15.30
N THR A 403 14.01 -16.79 -16.14
CA THR A 403 14.38 -15.68 -17.01
C THR A 403 13.37 -14.54 -16.91
N ASN A 404 13.78 -13.33 -17.30
CA ASN A 404 12.86 -12.20 -17.41
C ASN A 404 11.77 -12.48 -18.45
N SER A 405 12.07 -13.28 -19.50
CA SER A 405 11.10 -13.70 -20.52
C SER A 405 9.95 -14.52 -19.92
N ASP A 406 10.26 -15.49 -19.02
CA ASP A 406 9.22 -16.29 -18.36
C ASP A 406 8.31 -15.42 -17.52
N LEU A 407 8.89 -14.46 -16.80
CA LEU A 407 8.13 -13.52 -15.97
C LEU A 407 7.24 -12.59 -16.84
N ILE A 408 7.77 -12.07 -17.94
CA ILE A 408 7.02 -11.22 -18.90
C ILE A 408 5.86 -12.01 -19.50
N SER A 409 6.12 -13.25 -19.92
CA SER A 409 5.07 -14.14 -20.46
C SER A 409 3.97 -14.37 -19.44
N PHE A 410 4.32 -14.68 -18.17
CA PHE A 410 3.36 -14.85 -17.10
C PHE A 410 2.55 -13.58 -16.86
N LEU A 411 3.21 -12.43 -16.68
CA LEU A 411 2.54 -11.15 -16.45
C LEU A 411 1.63 -10.76 -17.62
N GLY A 412 2.06 -11.00 -18.86
CA GLY A 412 1.26 -10.77 -20.06
C GLY A 412 -0.02 -11.62 -20.07
N LYS A 413 0.10 -12.92 -19.77
CA LYS A 413 -1.06 -13.84 -19.69
C LYS A 413 -2.05 -13.48 -18.57
N MET A 414 -1.56 -12.87 -17.50
CA MET A 414 -2.38 -12.32 -16.42
C MET A 414 -2.87 -10.89 -16.69
N SER A 415 -2.68 -10.39 -17.92
CA SER A 415 -3.00 -9.00 -18.30
C SER A 415 -2.42 -7.95 -17.34
N ILE A 416 -1.21 -8.22 -16.85
CA ILE A 416 -0.47 -7.34 -15.95
C ILE A 416 0.63 -6.63 -16.74
N SER A 417 0.47 -5.32 -16.94
CA SER A 417 1.46 -4.52 -17.67
C SER A 417 2.68 -4.21 -16.81
N VAL A 418 3.85 -4.36 -17.40
CA VAL A 418 5.13 -3.92 -16.84
C VAL A 418 5.77 -2.95 -17.83
N PRO A 419 6.16 -1.73 -17.42
CA PRO A 419 6.87 -0.81 -18.29
C PRO A 419 8.14 -1.44 -18.87
N VAL A 420 8.32 -1.38 -20.20
CA VAL A 420 9.44 -2.03 -20.90
C VAL A 420 10.80 -1.55 -20.41
N ASN A 421 10.91 -0.27 -20.10
CA ASN A 421 12.12 0.33 -19.56
C ASN A 421 12.46 -0.14 -18.14
N LEU A 422 11.57 -0.90 -17.47
CA LEU A 422 11.79 -1.48 -16.14
C LEU A 422 11.96 -3.01 -16.16
N LEU A 423 11.89 -3.64 -17.33
CA LEU A 423 11.99 -5.11 -17.45
C LEU A 423 13.35 -5.67 -17.02
N TRP A 424 14.40 -4.91 -17.21
CA TRP A 424 15.75 -5.28 -16.77
C TRP A 424 15.96 -5.06 -15.25
N PHE A 425 15.04 -4.35 -14.57
CA PHE A 425 15.06 -4.06 -13.14
C PHE A 425 14.36 -5.14 -12.27
N LEU A 426 14.06 -6.30 -12.86
CA LEU A 426 13.27 -7.35 -12.23
C LEU A 426 14.12 -8.19 -11.26
N THR A 427 14.35 -7.65 -10.09
CA THR A 427 14.99 -8.36 -8.97
C THR A 427 13.99 -8.64 -7.86
N ARG A 428 14.39 -9.46 -6.88
CA ARG A 428 13.61 -9.65 -5.64
C ARG A 428 13.27 -8.34 -4.92
N LEU A 429 14.08 -7.29 -5.13
CA LEU A 429 13.88 -5.97 -4.53
C LEU A 429 12.57 -5.32 -4.99
N VAL A 430 12.22 -5.49 -6.25
CA VAL A 430 11.10 -4.80 -6.91
C VAL A 430 9.90 -5.69 -7.22
N LEU A 431 9.94 -6.98 -6.89
CA LEU A 431 8.84 -7.92 -7.18
C LEU A 431 7.77 -7.94 -6.08
N PRO A 432 6.47 -7.94 -6.45
CA PRO A 432 5.36 -8.09 -5.52
C PRO A 432 5.10 -9.55 -5.14
N ASP A 433 4.34 -9.75 -4.08
CA ASP A 433 3.76 -11.04 -3.73
C ASP A 433 2.34 -11.19 -4.33
N VAL A 434 1.55 -10.11 -4.26
CA VAL A 434 0.14 -10.07 -4.69
C VAL A 434 -0.09 -8.82 -5.54
N ILE A 435 -0.96 -8.94 -6.54
CA ILE A 435 -1.34 -7.84 -7.44
C ILE A 435 -2.87 -7.76 -7.46
N ILE A 436 -3.41 -6.59 -7.13
CA ILE A 436 -4.84 -6.29 -7.13
C ILE A 436 -5.12 -5.19 -8.15
N LYS A 437 -5.99 -5.46 -9.10
CA LYS A 437 -6.57 -4.44 -9.98
C LYS A 437 -7.74 -3.81 -9.22
N ALA A 438 -7.58 -2.57 -8.79
CA ALA A 438 -8.48 -1.87 -7.86
C ALA A 438 -9.05 -0.61 -8.50
N ASN A 439 -9.83 -0.76 -9.58
CA ASN A 439 -10.52 0.33 -10.21
C ASN A 439 -11.78 0.71 -9.40
N ALA A 440 -12.06 2.01 -9.30
CA ALA A 440 -13.22 2.49 -8.56
C ALA A 440 -14.58 2.05 -9.16
N SER A 441 -14.62 1.67 -10.44
CA SER A 441 -15.82 1.13 -11.09
C SER A 441 -16.27 -0.23 -10.52
N GLN A 442 -15.34 -0.99 -9.93
CA GLN A 442 -15.63 -2.27 -9.27
C GLN A 442 -16.38 -2.09 -7.93
N GLY A 443 -16.37 -0.88 -7.37
CA GLY A 443 -16.88 -0.63 -6.03
C GLY A 443 -15.94 -1.15 -4.93
N THR A 444 -16.28 -0.84 -3.68
CA THR A 444 -15.51 -1.29 -2.51
C THR A 444 -15.61 -2.80 -2.35
N ASP A 445 -16.81 -3.36 -2.52
CA ASP A 445 -17.10 -4.79 -2.43
C ASP A 445 -16.31 -5.62 -3.47
N GLY A 446 -16.30 -5.21 -4.74
CA GLY A 446 -15.54 -5.92 -5.76
C GLY A 446 -14.02 -5.86 -5.52
N VAL A 447 -13.49 -4.74 -5.00
CA VAL A 447 -12.07 -4.67 -4.60
C VAL A 447 -11.78 -5.55 -3.38
N TYR A 448 -12.71 -5.66 -2.43
CA TYR A 448 -12.58 -6.55 -1.29
C TYR A 448 -12.61 -8.01 -1.72
N GLU A 449 -13.55 -8.38 -2.56
CA GLU A 449 -13.69 -9.74 -3.09
C GLU A 449 -12.39 -10.18 -3.80
N THR A 450 -11.90 -9.37 -4.76
CA THR A 450 -10.61 -9.64 -5.41
C THR A 450 -9.46 -9.73 -4.39
N THR A 451 -9.42 -8.85 -3.40
CA THR A 451 -8.36 -8.87 -2.39
C THR A 451 -8.43 -10.12 -1.52
N PHE A 452 -9.62 -10.56 -1.13
CA PHE A 452 -9.80 -11.78 -0.34
C PHE A 452 -9.44 -13.04 -1.13
N HIS A 453 -9.83 -13.11 -2.41
CA HIS A 453 -9.46 -14.16 -3.34
C HIS A 453 -7.93 -14.33 -3.42
N GLU A 454 -7.22 -13.25 -3.73
CA GLU A 454 -5.76 -13.29 -3.87
C GLU A 454 -5.02 -13.55 -2.56
N LEU A 455 -5.56 -13.07 -1.44
CA LEU A 455 -5.00 -13.40 -0.12
C LEU A 455 -5.32 -14.83 0.30
N GLY A 456 -6.42 -15.41 -0.18
CA GLY A 456 -6.73 -16.84 -0.10
C GLY A 456 -5.62 -17.67 -0.73
N HIS A 457 -5.22 -17.31 -1.95
CA HIS A 457 -4.06 -17.90 -2.62
C HIS A 457 -2.76 -17.72 -1.83
N ALA A 458 -2.51 -16.51 -1.28
CA ALA A 458 -1.31 -16.26 -0.50
C ALA A 458 -1.25 -17.07 0.82
N SER A 459 -2.40 -17.35 1.44
CA SER A 459 -2.52 -18.26 2.59
C SER A 459 -2.25 -19.70 2.19
N HIS A 460 -2.83 -20.15 1.07
CA HIS A 460 -2.62 -21.47 0.49
C HIS A 460 -1.14 -21.67 0.11
N PHE A 461 -0.53 -20.69 -0.57
CA PHE A 461 0.91 -20.71 -0.87
C PHE A 461 1.76 -20.98 0.38
N LYS A 462 1.47 -20.27 1.48
CA LYS A 462 2.23 -20.44 2.72
C LYS A 462 2.13 -21.86 3.28
N LYS A 463 0.99 -22.51 3.12
CA LYS A 463 0.73 -23.86 3.58
C LYS A 463 1.43 -24.91 2.71
N VAL A 464 1.30 -24.80 1.39
CA VAL A 464 1.78 -25.82 0.45
C VAL A 464 3.21 -25.62 -0.01
N GLY A 465 3.70 -24.37 0.01
CA GLY A 465 5.07 -24.00 -0.32
C GLY A 465 5.34 -23.82 -1.83
N SER A 466 6.59 -23.41 -2.12
CA SER A 466 7.00 -22.99 -3.47
C SER A 466 6.94 -24.12 -4.51
N GLY A 467 7.19 -25.37 -4.13
CA GLY A 467 7.17 -26.50 -5.07
C GLY A 467 5.79 -26.74 -5.67
N TYR A 468 4.72 -26.65 -4.87
CA TYR A 468 3.33 -26.70 -5.33
C TYR A 468 3.01 -25.49 -6.22
N TRP A 469 3.38 -24.30 -5.75
CA TRP A 469 3.06 -23.03 -6.42
C TRP A 469 3.70 -22.88 -7.80
N ILE A 470 4.90 -23.43 -7.98
CA ILE A 470 5.56 -23.44 -9.28
C ILE A 470 4.82 -24.30 -10.30
N LYS A 471 4.22 -25.42 -9.88
CA LYS A 471 3.37 -26.25 -10.78
C LYS A 471 2.16 -25.46 -11.24
N TYR A 472 1.53 -24.71 -10.33
CA TYR A 472 0.41 -23.82 -10.61
C TYR A 472 0.80 -22.70 -11.60
N ILE A 473 1.89 -22.00 -11.34
CA ILE A 473 2.41 -20.95 -12.23
C ILE A 473 2.75 -21.50 -13.61
N ASN A 474 3.40 -22.66 -13.69
CA ASN A 474 3.76 -23.29 -14.96
C ASN A 474 2.52 -23.67 -15.77
N TYR A 475 1.42 -24.07 -15.13
CA TYR A 475 0.16 -24.31 -15.79
C TYR A 475 -0.37 -23.02 -16.44
N ILE A 476 -0.40 -21.92 -15.70
CA ILE A 476 -0.84 -20.60 -16.21
C ILE A 476 0.04 -20.13 -17.38
N ILE A 477 1.36 -20.28 -17.28
CA ILE A 477 2.28 -19.90 -18.37
C ILE A 477 1.99 -20.70 -19.63
N THR A 478 1.66 -21.99 -19.50
CA THR A 478 1.46 -22.89 -20.63
C THR A 478 0.10 -22.72 -21.29
N TYR A 479 -0.95 -22.62 -20.49
CA TYR A 479 -2.34 -22.72 -20.97
C TYR A 479 -3.15 -21.42 -20.85
N GLY A 480 -2.60 -20.35 -20.26
CA GLY A 480 -3.30 -19.10 -19.98
C GLY A 480 -3.79 -19.01 -18.54
N ALA A 481 -4.49 -17.91 -18.21
CA ALA A 481 -4.85 -17.56 -16.82
C ALA A 481 -5.61 -18.70 -16.11
N TYR A 482 -6.51 -19.37 -16.83
CA TYR A 482 -7.29 -20.48 -16.29
C TYR A 482 -7.12 -21.76 -17.10
N GLY A 483 -6.55 -21.68 -18.29
CA GLY A 483 -6.46 -22.79 -19.21
C GLY A 483 -7.83 -23.34 -19.62
N ASP A 484 -7.83 -24.59 -20.10
CA ASP A 484 -9.03 -25.29 -20.57
C ASP A 484 -9.35 -26.58 -19.77
N GLY A 485 -8.72 -26.75 -18.63
CA GLY A 485 -8.85 -27.94 -17.80
C GLY A 485 -8.04 -29.13 -18.29
N SER A 486 -7.31 -28.99 -19.40
CA SER A 486 -6.45 -30.03 -19.93
C SER A 486 -4.99 -29.91 -19.47
N GLY A 487 -4.26 -30.99 -19.65
CA GLY A 487 -2.82 -31.00 -19.44
C GLY A 487 -2.38 -31.14 -17.99
N LYS A 488 -1.05 -31.14 -17.83
CA LYS A 488 -0.43 -31.37 -16.53
C LYS A 488 -0.70 -30.21 -15.56
N ASN A 489 -1.09 -30.51 -14.34
CA ASN A 489 -1.40 -29.59 -13.25
C ASN A 489 -2.73 -28.81 -13.41
N ALA A 490 -3.62 -29.19 -14.33
CA ALA A 490 -4.95 -28.59 -14.45
C ALA A 490 -5.74 -28.73 -13.13
N GLU A 491 -5.77 -29.91 -12.55
CA GLU A 491 -6.50 -30.20 -11.31
C GLU A 491 -5.98 -29.40 -10.11
N LEU A 492 -4.65 -29.27 -10.02
CA LEU A 492 -4.01 -28.43 -9.02
C LEU A 492 -4.42 -26.97 -9.17
N CYS A 493 -4.49 -26.47 -10.42
CA CYS A 493 -5.00 -25.13 -10.70
C CYS A 493 -6.47 -24.99 -10.30
N ALA A 494 -7.32 -25.97 -10.64
CA ALA A 494 -8.74 -25.99 -10.29
C ALA A 494 -8.99 -25.90 -8.78
N LEU A 495 -8.25 -26.67 -8.00
CA LEU A 495 -8.33 -26.61 -6.53
C LEU A 495 -7.92 -25.22 -5.99
N GLY A 496 -6.84 -24.67 -6.52
CA GLY A 496 -6.38 -23.35 -6.12
C GLY A 496 -7.41 -22.26 -6.40
N GLU A 497 -7.98 -22.26 -7.61
CA GLU A 497 -8.97 -21.26 -8.03
C GLU A 497 -10.33 -21.45 -7.33
N ALA A 498 -10.80 -22.69 -7.14
CA ALA A 498 -12.01 -22.96 -6.38
C ALA A 498 -11.90 -22.42 -4.94
N TRP A 499 -10.74 -22.62 -4.30
CA TRP A 499 -10.45 -22.04 -2.99
C TRP A 499 -10.44 -20.50 -3.02
N GLY A 500 -9.74 -19.89 -3.97
CA GLY A 500 -9.68 -18.41 -4.12
C GLY A 500 -11.07 -17.82 -4.30
N ASN A 501 -11.88 -18.37 -5.20
CA ASN A 501 -13.24 -17.93 -5.46
C ASN A 501 -14.14 -18.08 -4.22
N HIS A 502 -14.09 -19.24 -3.56
CA HIS A 502 -14.87 -19.47 -2.34
C HIS A 502 -14.53 -18.44 -1.26
N VAL A 503 -13.24 -18.25 -0.95
CA VAL A 503 -12.79 -17.27 0.05
C VAL A 503 -13.19 -15.85 -0.33
N GLY A 504 -13.01 -15.47 -1.58
CA GLY A 504 -13.40 -14.17 -2.09
C GLY A 504 -14.88 -13.86 -1.83
N HIS A 505 -15.76 -14.73 -2.27
CA HIS A 505 -17.21 -14.60 -2.11
C HIS A 505 -17.64 -14.69 -0.66
N PHE A 506 -17.25 -15.75 0.05
CA PHE A 506 -17.66 -15.98 1.43
C PHE A 506 -17.30 -14.79 2.34
N LEU A 507 -16.05 -14.35 2.31
CA LEU A 507 -15.61 -13.24 3.17
C LEU A 507 -16.22 -11.90 2.77
N THR A 508 -16.51 -11.68 1.49
CA THR A 508 -17.17 -10.43 1.05
C THR A 508 -18.61 -10.38 1.53
N ILE A 509 -19.32 -11.51 1.53
CA ILE A 509 -20.67 -11.59 2.09
C ILE A 509 -20.64 -11.42 3.61
N GLN A 510 -19.64 -11.98 4.29
CA GLN A 510 -19.45 -11.73 5.73
C GLN A 510 -19.24 -10.23 6.04
N GLU A 511 -18.54 -9.49 5.17
CA GLU A 511 -18.26 -8.06 5.40
C GLU A 511 -19.44 -7.15 5.05
N PHE A 512 -20.14 -7.41 3.93
CA PHE A 512 -21.14 -6.48 3.37
C PHE A 512 -22.58 -7.02 3.40
N GLY A 513 -22.78 -8.30 3.72
CA GLY A 513 -24.08 -8.94 3.69
C GLY A 513 -24.72 -8.88 2.29
N ASN A 514 -26.02 -8.85 2.23
CA ASN A 514 -26.79 -8.80 0.97
C ASN A 514 -26.71 -7.44 0.23
N ASN A 515 -26.03 -6.44 0.79
CA ASN A 515 -25.88 -5.11 0.18
C ASN A 515 -24.71 -5.03 -0.82
N ASN A 516 -24.00 -6.12 -1.04
CA ASN A 516 -22.90 -6.18 -2.00
C ASN A 516 -23.42 -6.29 -3.43
N ARG A 517 -22.56 -6.00 -4.41
CA ARG A 517 -22.84 -6.10 -5.85
C ARG A 517 -22.44 -7.43 -6.47
N ILE A 518 -21.71 -8.23 -5.72
CA ILE A 518 -21.30 -9.57 -6.15
C ILE A 518 -22.48 -10.52 -6.08
N LEU A 519 -22.35 -11.67 -6.71
CA LEU A 519 -23.37 -12.73 -6.66
C LEU A 519 -23.68 -13.09 -5.20
N SER A 520 -24.96 -13.36 -4.91
CA SER A 520 -25.33 -14.03 -3.66
C SER A 520 -24.68 -15.41 -3.61
N LEU A 521 -24.52 -15.98 -2.42
CA LEU A 521 -24.01 -17.36 -2.29
C LEU A 521 -24.87 -18.34 -3.08
N ASN A 522 -26.19 -18.24 -2.97
CA ASN A 522 -27.11 -19.10 -3.74
C ASN A 522 -26.91 -18.95 -5.26
N ALA A 523 -26.64 -17.75 -5.78
CA ALA A 523 -26.34 -17.58 -7.19
C ALA A 523 -24.96 -18.15 -7.57
N PHE A 524 -24.04 -18.20 -6.62
CA PHE A 524 -22.72 -18.79 -6.81
C PHE A 524 -22.79 -20.33 -6.89
N GLU A 525 -23.64 -20.95 -6.08
CA GLU A 525 -23.93 -22.39 -6.09
C GLU A 525 -24.71 -22.81 -7.33
N ASN A 526 -25.75 -22.06 -7.66
CA ASN A 526 -26.61 -22.30 -8.83
C ASN A 526 -26.00 -21.78 -10.13
N PHE A 527 -24.74 -21.44 -10.13
CA PHE A 527 -24.10 -20.90 -11.32
C PHE A 527 -23.68 -22.03 -12.24
N ASP A 528 -24.52 -22.31 -13.20
CA ASP A 528 -24.62 -23.40 -14.12
C ASP A 528 -23.52 -23.66 -15.19
N PRO A 529 -22.39 -22.94 -15.26
CA PRO A 529 -21.29 -23.34 -16.14
C PRO A 529 -20.56 -24.59 -15.69
N TRP A 530 -20.83 -25.02 -14.50
CA TRP A 530 -20.18 -26.14 -13.83
C TRP A 530 -20.76 -27.50 -14.26
N GLU A 531 -21.91 -27.52 -14.93
CA GLU A 531 -22.59 -28.70 -15.40
C GLU A 531 -21.89 -29.47 -16.51
N ARG A 532 -20.66 -29.16 -16.87
CA ARG A 532 -20.02 -29.78 -18.01
C ARG A 532 -18.87 -30.67 -17.63
N PRO A 533 -18.94 -31.96 -18.00
CA PRO A 533 -17.87 -32.90 -17.69
C PRO A 533 -16.53 -32.45 -18.26
N ARG A 534 -15.47 -32.68 -17.50
CA ARG A 534 -14.10 -32.52 -17.97
C ARG A 534 -13.81 -33.46 -19.11
N GLY A 535 -13.37 -32.93 -20.18
CA GLY A 535 -12.81 -33.41 -21.39
C GLY A 535 -12.62 -34.85 -21.74
N ASP A 536 -13.28 -35.32 -22.72
CA ASP A 536 -13.01 -36.47 -23.53
C ASP A 536 -13.03 -36.07 -25.02
N GLY A 537 -12.52 -34.89 -25.34
CA GLY A 537 -12.41 -34.41 -26.70
C GLY A 537 -13.62 -33.69 -27.26
N VAL A 538 -14.65 -33.44 -26.49
CA VAL A 538 -15.81 -32.61 -26.89
C VAL A 538 -15.63 -31.22 -26.31
N ASP A 539 -16.08 -30.20 -27.01
CA ASP A 539 -16.04 -28.76 -26.60
C ASP A 539 -16.86 -28.49 -25.33
N LYS A 540 -16.42 -29.01 -24.20
CA LYS A 540 -17.18 -29.05 -22.96
C LYS A 540 -17.01 -27.83 -22.08
N PHE A 541 -16.00 -26.96 -22.36
CA PHE A 541 -15.59 -25.88 -21.47
C PHE A 541 -15.73 -24.50 -22.09
N ARG A 542 -16.35 -24.39 -23.25
CA ARG A 542 -16.30 -23.18 -24.05
C ARG A 542 -17.38 -22.16 -23.84
N THR A 543 -18.40 -22.47 -23.09
CA THR A 543 -19.50 -21.51 -22.92
C THR A 543 -19.29 -20.59 -21.75
N PHE A 544 -18.31 -20.90 -20.88
CA PHE A 544 -17.97 -20.07 -19.74
C PHE A 544 -16.47 -20.11 -19.47
N TRP A 545 -15.95 -19.00 -19.11
CA TRP A 545 -14.53 -18.78 -18.85
C TRP A 545 -13.92 -19.68 -17.75
N GLN A 546 -14.71 -20.19 -16.84
CA GLN A 546 -14.29 -21.12 -15.78
C GLN A 546 -15.04 -22.44 -15.79
N GLY A 547 -15.64 -22.84 -16.90
CA GLY A 547 -16.56 -23.97 -16.98
C GLY A 547 -16.03 -25.33 -16.52
N TRP A 548 -14.76 -25.46 -16.19
CA TRP A 548 -14.13 -26.67 -15.69
C TRP A 548 -13.69 -26.56 -14.21
N MET A 549 -13.93 -25.42 -13.54
CA MET A 549 -13.58 -25.16 -12.13
C MET A 549 -14.85 -25.10 -11.29
N PRO A 550 -15.11 -26.07 -10.44
CA PRO A 550 -16.33 -26.10 -9.64
C PRO A 550 -16.19 -25.16 -8.41
N CYS A 551 -16.45 -23.90 -8.59
CA CYS A 551 -16.30 -22.90 -7.54
C CYS A 551 -17.33 -23.04 -6.42
N GLY A 552 -18.53 -23.56 -6.69
CA GLY A 552 -19.61 -23.75 -5.73
C GLY A 552 -19.35 -24.86 -4.71
N ILE A 553 -18.66 -25.93 -5.10
CA ILE A 553 -18.51 -27.16 -4.29
C ILE A 553 -18.01 -26.91 -2.86
N MET A 554 -17.14 -25.92 -2.66
CA MET A 554 -16.63 -25.61 -1.32
C MET A 554 -17.65 -24.90 -0.45
N HIS A 555 -18.68 -24.30 -1.06
CA HIS A 555 -19.78 -23.70 -0.33
C HIS A 555 -20.83 -24.73 0.01
N ASP A 556 -21.19 -25.60 -0.94
CA ASP A 556 -22.10 -26.70 -0.72
C ASP A 556 -21.67 -27.63 0.43
N LEU A 557 -20.37 -27.84 0.60
CA LEU A 557 -19.82 -28.54 1.77
C LEU A 557 -20.09 -27.86 3.12
N ILE A 558 -20.35 -26.56 3.13
CA ILE A 558 -20.48 -25.76 4.35
C ILE A 558 -21.93 -25.52 4.74
N ASP A 559 -22.78 -25.19 3.79
CA ASP A 559 -24.13 -24.75 4.07
C ASP A 559 -25.08 -25.95 4.37
N ASN A 560 -26.36 -25.69 4.57
CA ASN A 560 -27.36 -26.71 4.88
C ASN A 560 -28.52 -26.68 3.86
N ASN A 561 -28.34 -26.02 2.73
CA ASN A 561 -29.32 -25.97 1.69
C ASN A 561 -29.25 -27.27 0.88
N THR A 562 -30.38 -27.76 0.39
CA THR A 562 -30.41 -28.90 -0.51
C THR A 562 -30.68 -28.36 -1.91
N ASP A 563 -29.64 -27.91 -2.57
CA ASP A 563 -29.74 -27.26 -3.86
C ASP A 563 -29.60 -28.28 -5.03
N LEU A 564 -30.02 -27.86 -6.21
CA LEU A 564 -29.85 -28.65 -7.42
C LEU A 564 -28.53 -28.27 -8.09
N VAL A 565 -27.48 -29.03 -7.85
CA VAL A 565 -26.18 -28.85 -8.49
C VAL A 565 -26.27 -29.03 -10.00
N ARG A 566 -26.93 -30.12 -10.44
CA ARG A 566 -27.28 -30.42 -11.83
C ARG A 566 -28.46 -31.36 -11.93
N ALA A 567 -28.99 -31.58 -13.13
CA ALA A 567 -30.12 -32.49 -13.35
C ALA A 567 -29.86 -33.88 -12.76
N GLY A 568 -30.66 -34.24 -11.76
CA GLY A 568 -30.58 -35.53 -11.06
C GLY A 568 -29.65 -35.56 -9.85
N PHE A 569 -28.93 -34.50 -9.55
CA PHE A 569 -28.03 -34.43 -8.40
C PHE A 569 -28.36 -33.23 -7.53
N ARG A 570 -28.61 -33.49 -6.26
CA ARG A 570 -28.81 -32.48 -5.25
C ARG A 570 -27.65 -32.46 -4.26
N ASP A 571 -27.31 -31.28 -3.78
CA ASP A 571 -26.41 -31.17 -2.65
C ASP A 571 -27.13 -31.65 -1.38
N ASN A 572 -26.57 -32.66 -0.76
CA ASN A 572 -27.00 -33.21 0.54
C ASN A 572 -25.83 -33.20 1.55
N ALA A 573 -24.60 -32.87 1.08
CA ALA A 573 -23.45 -32.75 1.96
C ALA A 573 -23.54 -31.42 2.74
N SER A 574 -23.16 -31.41 4.03
CA SER A 574 -23.27 -30.19 4.81
C SER A 574 -22.44 -30.19 6.08
N GLY A 575 -22.35 -29.02 6.69
CA GLY A 575 -21.84 -28.84 8.06
C GLY A 575 -20.32 -28.98 8.19
N TYR A 576 -19.58 -28.88 7.10
CA TYR A 576 -18.16 -28.59 7.14
C TYR A 576 -17.95 -27.10 7.43
N THR A 577 -16.75 -26.74 7.80
CA THR A 577 -16.37 -25.35 8.02
C THR A 577 -15.32 -24.94 6.99
N ILE A 578 -15.20 -23.63 6.74
CA ILE A 578 -14.11 -23.11 5.90
C ILE A 578 -12.72 -23.54 6.41
N LYS A 579 -12.59 -23.78 7.72
CA LYS A 579 -11.37 -24.34 8.32
C LYS A 579 -11.11 -25.76 7.88
N ASN A 580 -12.14 -26.62 7.86
CA ASN A 580 -12.01 -28.01 7.40
C ASN A 580 -11.52 -28.06 5.94
N ILE A 581 -12.10 -27.21 5.08
CA ILE A 581 -11.70 -27.07 3.68
C ILE A 581 -10.24 -26.61 3.60
N TYR A 582 -9.87 -25.54 4.32
CA TYR A 582 -8.50 -25.04 4.34
C TYR A 582 -7.51 -26.09 4.84
N ASP A 583 -7.85 -26.85 5.86
CA ASP A 583 -6.98 -27.89 6.41
C ASP A 583 -6.76 -29.03 5.43
N ALA A 584 -7.77 -29.41 4.66
CA ALA A 584 -7.66 -30.43 3.62
C ALA A 584 -6.79 -29.99 2.41
N LEU A 585 -6.67 -28.68 2.14
CA LEU A 585 -5.81 -28.15 1.08
C LEU A 585 -4.32 -28.12 1.51
N ASP A 586 -3.73 -29.29 1.69
CA ASP A 586 -2.36 -29.44 2.19
C ASP A 586 -1.34 -29.76 1.09
N ARG A 587 -0.05 -29.73 1.46
CA ARG A 587 1.04 -30.13 0.56
C ARG A 587 0.83 -31.57 0.06
N GLY A 588 0.88 -31.75 -1.27
CA GLY A 588 0.66 -33.04 -1.91
C GLY A 588 -0.80 -33.32 -2.30
N ILE A 589 -1.74 -32.47 -1.92
CA ILE A 589 -3.13 -32.51 -2.38
C ILE A 589 -3.21 -31.73 -3.70
N GLU A 590 -3.11 -32.44 -4.82
CA GLU A 590 -2.97 -31.86 -6.16
C GLU A 590 -4.14 -32.20 -7.08
N THR A 591 -5.09 -33.01 -6.61
CA THR A 591 -6.28 -33.42 -7.36
C THR A 591 -7.54 -33.28 -6.52
N PRO A 592 -8.72 -33.10 -7.14
CA PRO A 592 -10.01 -33.07 -6.43
C PRO A 592 -10.27 -34.30 -5.59
N GLN A 593 -9.94 -35.50 -6.11
CA GLN A 593 -10.11 -36.78 -5.39
C GLN A 593 -9.24 -36.80 -4.11
N ALA A 594 -7.98 -36.38 -4.22
CA ALA A 594 -7.08 -36.32 -3.06
C ALA A 594 -7.59 -35.32 -2.02
N PHE A 595 -8.17 -34.20 -2.47
CA PHE A 595 -8.80 -33.21 -1.59
C PHE A 595 -10.01 -33.76 -0.86
N ARG A 596 -10.95 -34.42 -1.60
CA ARG A 596 -12.12 -35.11 -1.03
C ARG A 596 -11.69 -36.12 0.03
N ASP A 597 -10.81 -37.03 -0.35
CA ASP A 597 -10.39 -38.13 0.54
C ASP A 597 -9.65 -37.60 1.80
N ARG A 598 -8.90 -36.49 1.66
CA ARG A 598 -8.29 -35.81 2.79
C ARG A 598 -9.33 -35.15 3.69
N LEU A 599 -10.30 -34.44 3.11
CA LEU A 599 -11.40 -33.80 3.83
C LEU A 599 -12.18 -34.81 4.66
N LEU A 600 -12.61 -35.94 4.03
CA LEU A 600 -13.31 -37.02 4.70
C LEU A 600 -12.49 -37.60 5.85
N LYS A 601 -11.25 -37.98 5.59
CA LYS A 601 -10.33 -38.54 6.60
C LYS A 601 -10.15 -37.65 7.81
N GLU A 602 -10.00 -36.34 7.62
CA GLU A 602 -9.77 -35.41 8.72
C GLU A 602 -11.03 -35.03 9.50
N ASN A 603 -12.22 -35.44 8.98
CA ASN A 603 -13.51 -35.19 9.60
C ASN A 603 -14.28 -36.47 9.88
N ASP A 604 -13.57 -37.56 10.21
CA ASP A 604 -14.13 -38.85 10.62
C ASP A 604 -15.12 -39.47 9.59
N ASN A 605 -14.88 -39.23 8.30
CA ASN A 605 -15.71 -39.60 7.16
C ASN A 605 -17.18 -39.13 7.27
N LYS A 606 -17.34 -37.90 7.77
CA LYS A 606 -18.64 -37.27 7.91
C LYS A 606 -19.33 -37.17 6.54
N ASP A 607 -20.59 -37.64 6.45
CA ASP A 607 -21.43 -37.58 5.26
C ASP A 607 -20.69 -38.11 4.01
N GLU A 608 -19.97 -39.26 4.16
CA GLU A 608 -19.06 -39.76 3.13
C GLU A 608 -19.78 -40.03 1.79
N ASP A 609 -20.96 -40.64 1.82
CA ASP A 609 -21.72 -40.96 0.59
C ASP A 609 -22.20 -39.66 -0.08
N GLU A 610 -22.72 -38.70 0.69
CA GLU A 610 -23.22 -37.42 0.20
C GLU A 610 -22.07 -36.55 -0.36
N VAL A 611 -20.91 -36.54 0.30
CA VAL A 611 -19.71 -35.86 -0.20
C VAL A 611 -19.24 -36.49 -1.52
N ARG A 612 -19.24 -37.81 -1.64
CA ARG A 612 -18.86 -38.48 -2.90
C ARG A 612 -19.84 -38.15 -4.01
N GLU A 613 -21.15 -38.18 -3.73
CA GLU A 613 -22.19 -37.80 -4.68
C GLU A 613 -22.06 -36.33 -5.12
N LEU A 614 -21.73 -35.43 -4.19
CA LEU A 614 -21.45 -34.01 -4.50
C LEU A 614 -20.28 -33.88 -5.47
N PHE A 615 -19.15 -34.54 -5.21
CA PHE A 615 -18.00 -34.51 -6.11
C PHE A 615 -18.31 -35.09 -7.48
N GLU A 616 -19.11 -36.19 -7.56
CA GLU A 616 -19.64 -36.73 -8.81
C GLU A 616 -20.51 -35.69 -9.55
N ALA A 617 -21.38 -34.99 -8.83
CA ALA A 617 -22.23 -33.95 -9.39
C ALA A 617 -21.42 -32.84 -10.07
N TYR A 618 -20.26 -32.47 -9.52
CA TYR A 618 -19.34 -31.51 -10.08
C TYR A 618 -18.30 -32.07 -11.05
N TYR A 619 -18.41 -33.38 -11.40
CA TYR A 619 -17.44 -34.09 -12.24
C TYR A 619 -15.99 -34.02 -11.70
N TRP A 620 -15.85 -34.05 -10.41
CA TRP A 620 -14.58 -34.01 -9.69
C TRP A 620 -14.22 -35.35 -9.02
N GLU A 621 -14.57 -36.46 -9.66
CA GLU A 621 -14.25 -37.85 -9.25
C GLU A 621 -12.77 -38.22 -9.47
#